data_9627a5120c49ad5f4acfdbb18e1291f5
#
_entry.id   9627a5120c49ad5f4acfdbb18e1291f5
#
_cell.length_a   1.000
_cell.length_b   1.000
_cell.length_c   1.000
_cell.angle_alpha   90.00
_cell.angle_beta   90.00
_cell.angle_gamma   90.00
#
_symmetry.space_group_name_H-M   'P 1'
#
loop_
_entity.id
_entity.type
_entity.pdbx_description
1 polymer ?
#
loop_
_entity_poly.entity_id
_entity_poly.type
_entity_poly.pdbx_seq_one_letter_code
_entity_poly.pdbx_strand_id
1 'polypeptide(L)'
;MIHARRSGVLLHLTSLPGAAQHGALGAGARRFIDLIADSGFSVWQILPVGPVDEDRSPYFSRSVHAGDPALIDLGELTAAGWMATAAPHPHEHPAHFRKARLLEALIGFENRADTRARADYERFVEQHRGWLLDDGLFLALKAEHHGSPWWEWRDELRERKPAALARAHDRHRAAVEQFVFEQYLFHRQWNALRAHARQRGVALFGDIPIYVAHDSVETWAHRANFRLDPQGQPLAVAGVPPDYFSAEGQLWGNPLYDWRAMQLDGFSWWLTRLTTQLERFDLLRIDHFRGLESYWEVPVGTGSARTGSWQPAAGAALLERMRERFTRLPLVAEDLGVITPAVEQLRRRFDLP
;
A
#
# COMPACT_ATOMS: atom_id res chain seq x y z
N MET A 1 -22.40 -10.31 5.00
CA MET A 1 -21.84 -10.68 3.67
C MET A 1 -20.57 -11.54 3.78
N ILE A 2 -19.77 -11.42 4.83
CA ILE A 2 -18.48 -12.13 4.99
C ILE A 2 -18.67 -13.64 5.25
N HIS A 3 -19.77 -14.05 5.88
CA HIS A 3 -20.02 -15.44 6.27
C HIS A 3 -20.69 -16.30 5.18
N ALA A 4 -21.09 -15.71 4.06
CA ALA A 4 -21.61 -16.48 2.93
C ALA A 4 -20.45 -17.04 2.10
N ARG A 5 -20.50 -18.35 1.78
CA ARG A 5 -19.53 -18.97 0.88
C ARG A 5 -19.59 -18.29 -0.50
N ARG A 6 -18.42 -17.85 -0.99
CA ARG A 6 -18.27 -17.18 -2.28
C ARG A 6 -17.17 -17.84 -3.09
N SER A 7 -17.25 -17.68 -4.39
CA SER A 7 -16.18 -18.03 -5.32
C SER A 7 -15.57 -16.77 -5.92
N GLY A 8 -14.28 -16.79 -6.17
CA GLY A 8 -13.56 -15.65 -6.71
C GLY A 8 -12.33 -16.05 -7.50
N VAL A 9 -11.71 -15.06 -8.12
CA VAL A 9 -10.46 -15.21 -8.86
C VAL A 9 -9.40 -14.32 -8.19
N LEU A 10 -8.22 -14.87 -7.94
CA LEU A 10 -7.04 -14.11 -7.54
C LEU A 10 -6.25 -13.78 -8.80
N LEU A 11 -6.12 -12.51 -9.11
CA LEU A 11 -5.32 -12.00 -10.21
C LEU A 11 -4.88 -10.57 -9.94
N HIS A 12 -3.56 -10.31 -10.00
CA HIS A 12 -3.10 -8.93 -9.91
C HIS A 12 -3.39 -8.16 -11.21
N LEU A 13 -3.68 -6.85 -11.09
CA LEU A 13 -4.01 -6.00 -12.25
C LEU A 13 -2.95 -6.05 -13.36
N THR A 14 -1.67 -6.11 -13.00
CA THR A 14 -0.56 -6.18 -13.97
C THR A 14 -0.58 -7.46 -14.83
N SER A 15 -1.27 -8.51 -14.40
CA SER A 15 -1.41 -9.76 -15.17
C SER A 15 -2.51 -9.68 -16.24
N LEU A 16 -3.29 -8.61 -16.25
CA LEU A 16 -4.26 -8.37 -17.31
C LEU A 16 -3.57 -7.90 -18.59
N PRO A 17 -4.09 -8.23 -19.78
CA PRO A 17 -3.56 -7.70 -21.03
C PRO A 17 -3.75 -6.17 -21.08
N GLY A 18 -2.73 -5.45 -21.50
CA GLY A 18 -2.74 -3.99 -21.61
C GLY A 18 -1.84 -3.47 -22.73
N ALA A 19 -2.09 -2.24 -23.18
CA ALA A 19 -1.34 -1.61 -24.26
C ALA A 19 0.13 -1.30 -23.89
N ALA A 20 0.46 -1.22 -22.59
CA ALA A 20 1.77 -0.86 -22.08
C ALA A 20 2.50 -2.05 -21.42
N GLN A 21 2.39 -3.25 -22.01
CA GLN A 21 3.01 -4.50 -21.55
C GLN A 21 2.40 -5.13 -20.28
N HIS A 22 1.56 -4.44 -19.54
CA HIS A 22 0.82 -4.95 -18.38
C HIS A 22 -0.55 -4.27 -18.27
N GLY A 23 -1.44 -4.87 -17.46
CA GLY A 23 -2.77 -4.32 -17.18
C GLY A 23 -2.73 -3.03 -16.36
N ALA A 24 -3.80 -2.24 -16.49
CA ALA A 24 -4.01 -0.97 -15.83
C ALA A 24 -5.49 -0.81 -15.40
N LEU A 25 -5.80 0.28 -14.69
CA LEU A 25 -7.13 0.62 -14.17
C LEU A 25 -8.14 1.09 -15.26
N GLY A 26 -8.02 0.56 -16.47
CA GLY A 26 -8.79 0.96 -17.62
C GLY A 26 -9.81 -0.08 -18.11
N ALA A 27 -10.09 -0.05 -19.40
CA ALA A 27 -11.05 -0.91 -20.05
C ALA A 27 -10.75 -2.41 -19.89
N GLY A 28 -9.45 -2.80 -19.79
CA GLY A 28 -9.05 -4.19 -19.57
C GLY A 28 -9.54 -4.73 -18.23
N ALA A 29 -9.37 -3.94 -17.17
CA ALA A 29 -9.84 -4.30 -15.82
C ALA A 29 -11.37 -4.39 -15.76
N ARG A 30 -12.10 -3.47 -16.40
CA ARG A 30 -13.57 -3.53 -16.49
C ARG A 30 -14.06 -4.77 -17.22
N ARG A 31 -13.45 -5.10 -18.38
CA ARG A 31 -13.78 -6.35 -19.11
C ARG A 31 -13.50 -7.60 -18.28
N PHE A 32 -12.45 -7.60 -17.47
CA PHE A 32 -12.19 -8.72 -16.57
C PHE A 32 -13.27 -8.86 -15.49
N ILE A 33 -13.74 -7.76 -14.90
CA ILE A 33 -14.88 -7.76 -13.97
C ILE A 33 -16.12 -8.34 -14.65
N ASP A 34 -16.42 -7.93 -15.89
CA ASP A 34 -17.55 -8.46 -16.64
C ASP A 34 -17.42 -9.96 -16.86
N LEU A 35 -16.24 -10.42 -17.29
CA LEU A 35 -15.94 -11.83 -17.52
C LEU A 35 -16.17 -12.70 -16.27
N ILE A 36 -15.60 -12.29 -15.12
CA ILE A 36 -15.75 -13.07 -13.89
C ILE A 36 -17.18 -13.04 -13.35
N ALA A 37 -17.90 -11.92 -13.48
CA ALA A 37 -19.32 -11.81 -13.11
C ALA A 37 -20.19 -12.73 -13.99
N ASP A 38 -20.01 -12.72 -15.30
CA ASP A 38 -20.73 -13.57 -16.25
C ASP A 38 -20.40 -15.06 -16.06
N SER A 39 -19.22 -15.37 -15.52
CA SER A 39 -18.79 -16.72 -15.13
C SER A 39 -19.30 -17.16 -13.74
N GLY A 40 -20.08 -16.32 -13.05
CA GLY A 40 -20.68 -16.63 -11.75
C GLY A 40 -19.76 -16.39 -10.55
N PHE A 41 -18.58 -15.77 -10.73
CA PHE A 41 -17.73 -15.35 -9.60
C PHE A 41 -18.22 -14.04 -9.03
N SER A 42 -18.08 -13.88 -7.71
CA SER A 42 -18.53 -12.71 -6.98
C SER A 42 -17.42 -11.98 -6.23
N VAL A 43 -16.16 -12.43 -6.39
CA VAL A 43 -14.99 -11.82 -5.72
C VAL A 43 -13.82 -11.77 -6.70
N TRP A 44 -13.17 -10.61 -6.75
CA TRP A 44 -11.86 -10.46 -7.36
C TRP A 44 -10.83 -10.14 -6.26
N GLN A 45 -9.96 -11.10 -5.97
CA GLN A 45 -8.85 -10.90 -5.04
C GLN A 45 -7.65 -10.32 -5.77
N ILE A 46 -7.08 -9.26 -5.19
CA ILE A 46 -5.98 -8.48 -5.77
C ILE A 46 -4.89 -8.38 -4.72
N LEU A 47 -3.64 -8.67 -5.09
CA LEU A 47 -2.46 -8.44 -4.27
C LEU A 47 -2.28 -6.94 -4.01
N PRO A 48 -1.42 -6.51 -3.05
CA PRO A 48 -1.22 -5.10 -2.75
C PRO A 48 -0.93 -4.27 -4.00
N VAL A 49 -1.56 -3.09 -4.10
CA VAL A 49 -1.51 -2.21 -5.28
C VAL A 49 -0.66 -0.95 -5.06
N GLY A 50 0.19 -0.98 -4.05
CA GLY A 50 1.15 0.10 -3.77
C GLY A 50 2.32 0.12 -4.76
N PRO A 51 3.08 1.24 -4.80
CA PRO A 51 4.27 1.32 -5.63
C PRO A 51 5.30 0.27 -5.19
N VAL A 52 5.80 -0.49 -6.17
CA VAL A 52 6.79 -1.55 -5.95
C VAL A 52 8.21 -1.03 -6.18
N ASP A 53 9.19 -1.68 -5.58
CA ASP A 53 10.60 -1.44 -5.78
C ASP A 53 11.19 -2.30 -6.92
N GLU A 54 12.51 -2.35 -7.05
CA GLU A 54 13.22 -3.09 -8.11
C GLU A 54 12.92 -4.59 -8.11
N ASP A 55 12.68 -5.18 -6.93
CA ASP A 55 12.28 -6.58 -6.76
C ASP A 55 10.85 -6.88 -7.25
N ARG A 56 10.06 -5.82 -7.51
CA ARG A 56 8.66 -5.88 -7.96
C ARG A 56 7.73 -6.67 -7.04
N SER A 57 8.13 -6.89 -5.79
CA SER A 57 7.27 -7.55 -4.81
C SER A 57 6.19 -6.58 -4.30
N PRO A 58 4.91 -6.90 -4.43
CA PRO A 58 3.85 -6.04 -3.93
C PRO A 58 3.80 -5.96 -2.40
N TYR A 59 4.50 -6.87 -1.71
CA TYR A 59 4.56 -6.90 -0.24
C TYR A 59 5.64 -5.99 0.35
N PHE A 60 6.55 -5.45 -0.48
CA PHE A 60 7.60 -4.51 -0.09
C PHE A 60 7.37 -3.12 -0.69
N SER A 61 6.18 -2.56 -0.47
CA SER A 61 5.86 -1.21 -0.94
C SER A 61 6.54 -0.14 -0.06
N ARG A 62 6.93 0.97 -0.71
CA ARG A 62 7.48 2.16 -0.03
C ARG A 62 6.42 3.01 0.67
N SER A 63 5.14 2.71 0.46
CA SER A 63 4.00 3.39 1.10
C SER A 63 2.83 2.43 1.28
N VAL A 64 2.17 2.50 2.44
CA VAL A 64 0.92 1.76 2.70
C VAL A 64 -0.31 2.50 2.16
N HIS A 65 -0.13 3.77 1.78
CA HIS A 65 -1.21 4.65 1.32
C HIS A 65 -1.23 4.85 -0.19
N ALA A 66 -0.06 4.99 -0.82
CA ALA A 66 0.03 5.28 -2.23
C ALA A 66 -0.47 4.12 -3.11
N GLY A 67 -1.10 4.45 -4.23
CA GLY A 67 -1.32 3.53 -5.33
C GLY A 67 -0.16 3.59 -6.32
N ASP A 68 0.13 2.46 -6.98
CA ASP A 68 1.20 2.40 -7.97
C ASP A 68 0.83 3.21 -9.23
N PRO A 69 1.57 4.27 -9.59
CA PRO A 69 1.33 5.03 -10.81
C PRO A 69 1.42 4.19 -12.10
N ALA A 70 2.10 3.04 -12.04
CA ALA A 70 2.15 2.10 -13.15
C ALA A 70 0.76 1.52 -13.51
N LEU A 71 -0.18 1.50 -12.59
CA LEU A 71 -1.54 1.02 -12.79
C LEU A 71 -2.49 2.06 -13.40
N ILE A 72 -2.10 3.34 -13.50
CA ILE A 72 -2.92 4.39 -14.11
C ILE A 72 -3.10 4.10 -15.61
N ASP A 73 -4.33 4.10 -16.09
CA ASP A 73 -4.64 3.99 -17.52
C ASP A 73 -4.44 5.33 -18.22
N LEU A 74 -3.44 5.38 -19.11
CA LEU A 74 -3.12 6.60 -19.87
C LEU A 74 -4.18 6.91 -20.94
N GLY A 75 -4.90 5.91 -21.44
CA GLY A 75 -5.96 6.11 -22.43
C GLY A 75 -7.11 6.95 -21.90
N GLU A 76 -7.46 6.79 -20.62
CA GLU A 76 -8.47 7.64 -19.97
C GLU A 76 -8.04 9.10 -19.87
N LEU A 77 -6.74 9.38 -19.71
CA LEU A 77 -6.20 10.74 -19.64
C LEU A 77 -6.22 11.40 -21.03
N THR A 78 -5.97 10.63 -22.09
CA THR A 78 -6.15 11.08 -23.47
C THR A 78 -7.62 11.38 -23.76
N ALA A 79 -8.52 10.49 -23.36
CA ALA A 79 -9.96 10.70 -23.52
C ALA A 79 -10.48 11.93 -22.76
N ALA A 80 -9.88 12.26 -21.61
CA ALA A 80 -10.16 13.46 -20.83
C ALA A 80 -9.54 14.73 -21.45
N GLY A 81 -8.74 14.62 -22.51
CA GLY A 81 -8.06 15.73 -23.17
C GLY A 81 -6.87 16.31 -22.37
N TRP A 82 -6.39 15.59 -21.35
CA TRP A 82 -5.28 16.07 -20.50
C TRP A 82 -3.91 15.74 -21.08
N MET A 83 -3.83 14.81 -22.01
CA MET A 83 -2.61 14.50 -22.78
C MET A 83 -2.95 14.20 -24.24
N ALA A 84 -1.98 14.32 -25.13
CA ALA A 84 -2.19 14.18 -26.57
C ALA A 84 -2.32 12.71 -27.00
N THR A 85 -1.49 11.82 -26.45
CA THR A 85 -1.46 10.39 -26.82
C THR A 85 -0.98 9.52 -25.70
N ALA A 86 -1.58 8.33 -25.57
CA ALA A 86 -1.14 7.27 -24.67
C ALA A 86 -0.05 6.37 -25.29
N ALA A 87 0.30 6.58 -26.57
CA ALA A 87 1.33 5.78 -27.23
C ALA A 87 2.74 6.28 -26.89
N PRO A 88 3.73 5.38 -26.75
CA PRO A 88 5.12 5.81 -26.63
C PRO A 88 5.62 6.46 -27.93
N HIS A 89 6.51 7.42 -27.79
CA HIS A 89 7.24 7.93 -28.94
C HIS A 89 8.26 6.88 -29.43
N PRO A 90 8.57 6.84 -30.73
CA PRO A 90 9.66 6.01 -31.25
C PRO A 90 10.94 6.31 -30.45
N HIS A 91 11.61 5.26 -29.96
CA HIS A 91 12.86 5.32 -29.18
C HIS A 91 12.72 5.85 -27.73
N GLU A 92 11.51 6.08 -27.22
CA GLU A 92 11.31 6.44 -25.82
C GLU A 92 11.54 5.24 -24.90
N HIS A 93 12.41 5.41 -23.89
CA HIS A 93 12.70 4.32 -22.94
C HIS A 93 11.48 4.05 -22.05
N PRO A 94 11.05 2.78 -21.88
CA PRO A 94 9.82 2.43 -21.14
C PRO A 94 9.75 3.02 -19.71
N ALA A 95 10.88 3.09 -19.01
CA ALA A 95 10.93 3.65 -17.66
C ALA A 95 10.66 5.17 -17.61
N HIS A 96 11.00 5.89 -18.67
CA HIS A 96 10.78 7.35 -18.75
C HIS A 96 9.44 7.73 -19.36
N PHE A 97 8.93 6.89 -20.27
CA PHE A 97 7.68 7.11 -20.98
C PHE A 97 6.52 7.46 -20.05
N ARG A 98 6.21 6.59 -19.08
CA ARG A 98 5.05 6.78 -18.20
C ARG A 98 5.17 8.06 -17.37
N LYS A 99 6.34 8.31 -16.80
CA LYS A 99 6.59 9.54 -16.03
C LYS A 99 6.39 10.81 -16.87
N ALA A 100 6.87 10.81 -18.10
CA ALA A 100 6.69 11.93 -19.04
C ALA A 100 5.21 12.14 -19.41
N ARG A 101 4.47 11.03 -19.65
CA ARG A 101 3.03 11.09 -19.95
C ARG A 101 2.21 11.60 -18.76
N LEU A 102 2.52 11.18 -17.53
CA LEU A 102 1.84 11.65 -16.34
C LEU A 102 2.13 13.13 -16.05
N LEU A 103 3.35 13.62 -16.35
CA LEU A 103 3.68 15.04 -16.27
C LEU A 103 2.92 15.85 -17.33
N GLU A 104 2.84 15.36 -18.58
CA GLU A 104 2.02 15.97 -19.62
C GLU A 104 0.55 16.06 -19.19
N ALA A 105 0.04 15.00 -18.58
CA ALA A 105 -1.33 14.96 -18.08
C ALA A 105 -1.56 15.97 -16.95
N LEU A 106 -0.60 16.20 -16.04
CA LEU A 106 -0.67 17.24 -15.01
C LEU A 106 -0.79 18.62 -15.65
N ILE A 107 0.13 18.96 -16.57
CA ILE A 107 0.09 20.23 -17.31
C ILE A 107 -1.23 20.39 -18.07
N GLY A 108 -1.70 19.30 -18.68
CA GLY A 108 -2.98 19.28 -19.37
C GLY A 108 -4.18 19.48 -18.46
N PHE A 109 -4.16 18.89 -17.27
CA PHE A 109 -5.18 19.08 -16.24
C PHE A 109 -5.22 20.55 -15.77
N GLU A 110 -4.09 21.12 -15.43
CA GLU A 110 -3.99 22.53 -15.02
C GLU A 110 -4.59 23.50 -16.03
N ASN A 111 -4.36 23.24 -17.31
CA ASN A 111 -4.81 24.13 -18.38
C ASN A 111 -6.25 23.85 -18.87
N ARG A 112 -6.73 22.61 -18.82
CA ARG A 112 -7.95 22.17 -19.51
C ARG A 112 -9.01 21.50 -18.64
N ALA A 113 -8.70 21.20 -17.34
CA ALA A 113 -9.69 20.60 -16.47
C ALA A 113 -10.88 21.54 -16.25
N ASP A 114 -12.07 20.97 -16.31
CA ASP A 114 -13.29 21.68 -15.95
C ASP A 114 -13.43 21.92 -14.44
N THR A 115 -14.39 22.73 -14.04
CA THR A 115 -14.63 23.08 -12.64
C THR A 115 -14.90 21.85 -11.77
N ARG A 116 -15.57 20.83 -12.30
CA ARG A 116 -15.89 19.61 -11.58
C ARG A 116 -14.62 18.80 -11.29
N ALA A 117 -13.77 18.59 -12.29
CA ALA A 117 -12.52 17.86 -12.14
C ALA A 117 -11.56 18.55 -11.14
N ARG A 118 -11.52 19.89 -11.16
CA ARG A 118 -10.74 20.70 -10.20
C ARG A 118 -11.26 20.52 -8.77
N ALA A 119 -12.58 20.66 -8.57
CA ALA A 119 -13.20 20.48 -7.27
C ALA A 119 -13.02 19.05 -6.72
N ASP A 120 -13.05 18.03 -7.59
CA ASP A 120 -12.78 16.63 -7.21
C ASP A 120 -11.31 16.44 -6.80
N TYR A 121 -10.36 17.07 -7.49
CA TYR A 121 -8.95 17.07 -7.12
C TYR A 121 -8.70 17.76 -5.78
N GLU A 122 -9.23 18.97 -5.58
CA GLU A 122 -9.10 19.72 -4.33
C GLU A 122 -9.66 18.92 -3.13
N ARG A 123 -10.82 18.30 -3.31
CA ARG A 123 -11.44 17.44 -2.30
C ARG A 123 -10.55 16.24 -1.96
N PHE A 124 -9.99 15.57 -2.97
CA PHE A 124 -9.06 14.47 -2.77
C PHE A 124 -7.84 14.92 -1.99
N VAL A 125 -7.21 16.03 -2.35
CA VAL A 125 -6.04 16.57 -1.66
C VAL A 125 -6.35 16.88 -0.20
N GLU A 126 -7.48 17.52 0.07
CA GLU A 126 -7.88 17.85 1.45
C GLU A 126 -8.14 16.58 2.29
N GLN A 127 -8.84 15.60 1.73
CA GLN A 127 -9.15 14.34 2.42
C GLN A 127 -7.90 13.51 2.74
N HIS A 128 -6.88 13.55 1.88
CA HIS A 128 -5.70 12.71 1.98
C HIS A 128 -4.42 13.45 2.37
N ARG A 129 -4.53 14.73 2.72
CA ARG A 129 -3.40 15.61 3.04
C ARG A 129 -2.44 15.01 4.06
N GLY A 130 -2.95 14.24 5.02
CA GLY A 130 -2.17 13.70 6.13
C GLY A 130 -1.04 12.76 5.73
N TRP A 131 -1.13 12.13 4.56
CA TRP A 131 -0.07 11.25 4.04
C TRP A 131 0.52 11.72 2.71
N LEU A 132 -0.26 12.37 1.85
CA LEU A 132 0.17 12.77 0.50
C LEU A 132 1.47 13.57 0.48
N LEU A 133 1.63 14.52 1.39
CA LEU A 133 2.79 15.41 1.39
C LEU A 133 4.06 14.69 1.88
N ASP A 134 3.94 13.84 2.90
CA ASP A 134 5.07 13.06 3.41
C ASP A 134 5.52 12.01 2.39
N ASP A 135 4.59 11.30 1.74
CA ASP A 135 4.87 10.33 0.70
C ASP A 135 5.55 10.98 -0.52
N GLY A 136 5.00 12.10 -1.01
CA GLY A 136 5.56 12.84 -2.12
C GLY A 136 6.97 13.37 -1.81
N LEU A 137 7.18 13.92 -0.62
CA LEU A 137 8.49 14.38 -0.19
C LEU A 137 9.49 13.23 -0.02
N PHE A 138 9.08 12.09 0.58
CA PHE A 138 9.92 10.92 0.72
C PHE A 138 10.43 10.44 -0.64
N LEU A 139 9.55 10.30 -1.63
CA LEU A 139 9.94 9.86 -2.98
C LEU A 139 10.85 10.87 -3.68
N ALA A 140 10.60 12.17 -3.51
CA ALA A 140 11.45 13.21 -4.05
C ALA A 140 12.87 13.18 -3.44
N LEU A 141 12.97 13.00 -2.12
CA LEU A 141 14.23 12.83 -1.41
C LEU A 141 14.95 11.53 -1.81
N LYS A 142 14.22 10.41 -1.98
CA LYS A 142 14.78 9.17 -2.53
C LYS A 142 15.45 9.40 -3.89
N ALA A 143 14.80 10.15 -4.77
CA ALA A 143 15.35 10.48 -6.08
C ALA A 143 16.58 11.41 -5.97
N GLU A 144 16.56 12.43 -5.11
CA GLU A 144 17.70 13.34 -4.83
C GLU A 144 18.91 12.55 -4.31
N HIS A 145 18.69 11.55 -3.46
CA HIS A 145 19.74 10.72 -2.87
C HIS A 145 20.02 9.43 -3.68
N HIS A 146 19.67 9.43 -4.97
CA HIS A 146 19.96 8.31 -5.90
C HIS A 146 19.47 6.94 -5.40
N GLY A 147 18.33 6.91 -4.72
CA GLY A 147 17.77 5.68 -4.17
C GLY A 147 18.32 5.25 -2.82
N SER A 148 19.31 5.94 -2.25
CA SER A 148 19.86 5.61 -0.92
C SER A 148 18.77 5.55 0.13
N PRO A 149 18.83 4.58 1.06
CA PRO A 149 17.82 4.42 2.09
C PRO A 149 17.78 5.62 3.03
N TRP A 150 16.59 5.92 3.58
CA TRP A 150 16.37 7.14 4.35
C TRP A 150 17.26 7.28 5.60
N TRP A 151 17.73 6.20 6.19
CA TRP A 151 18.64 6.24 7.34
C TRP A 151 20.08 6.68 7.00
N GLU A 152 20.42 6.71 5.72
CA GLU A 152 21.69 7.25 5.19
C GLU A 152 21.59 8.73 4.81
N TRP A 153 20.39 9.32 4.87
CA TRP A 153 20.23 10.74 4.58
C TRP A 153 20.88 11.60 5.66
N ARG A 154 21.09 12.89 5.35
CA ARG A 154 21.59 13.85 6.33
C ARG A 154 20.73 13.83 7.58
N ASP A 155 21.36 13.97 8.75
CA ASP A 155 20.69 13.91 10.05
C ASP A 155 19.42 14.75 10.13
N GLU A 156 19.45 15.98 9.60
CA GLU A 156 18.30 16.89 9.65
C GLU A 156 17.08 16.36 8.85
N LEU A 157 17.31 15.63 7.75
CA LEU A 157 16.24 15.00 6.95
C LEU A 157 15.84 13.64 7.54
N ARG A 158 16.82 12.84 7.97
CA ARG A 158 16.59 11.56 8.65
C ARG A 158 15.75 11.75 9.92
N GLU A 159 16.04 12.79 10.70
CA GLU A 159 15.34 13.12 11.95
C GLU A 159 14.11 14.01 11.74
N ARG A 160 13.77 14.30 10.47
CA ARG A 160 12.60 15.10 10.11
C ARG A 160 12.57 16.48 10.80
N LYS A 161 13.70 17.17 10.90
CA LYS A 161 13.75 18.52 11.49
C LYS A 161 12.81 19.48 10.71
N PRO A 162 11.87 20.19 11.34
CA PRO A 162 10.85 20.97 10.63
C PRO A 162 11.41 21.96 9.60
N ALA A 163 12.49 22.66 9.95
CA ALA A 163 13.11 23.61 9.03
C ALA A 163 13.76 22.93 7.80
N ALA A 164 14.31 21.71 7.97
CA ALA A 164 14.87 20.96 6.87
C ALA A 164 13.76 20.41 5.94
N LEU A 165 12.67 19.92 6.50
CA LEU A 165 11.51 19.48 5.74
C LEU A 165 10.89 20.64 4.96
N ALA A 166 10.72 21.82 5.56
CA ALA A 166 10.20 23.00 4.86
C ALA A 166 11.08 23.36 3.63
N ARG A 167 12.41 23.44 3.81
CA ARG A 167 13.35 23.68 2.70
C ARG A 167 13.29 22.60 1.64
N ALA A 168 13.15 21.33 2.04
CA ALA A 168 13.02 20.22 1.10
C ALA A 168 11.71 20.28 0.32
N HIS A 169 10.59 20.58 0.95
CA HIS A 169 9.31 20.80 0.28
C HIS A 169 9.37 21.92 -0.76
N ASP A 170 9.99 23.06 -0.39
CA ASP A 170 10.15 24.18 -1.35
C ASP A 170 11.00 23.78 -2.55
N ARG A 171 12.10 23.05 -2.32
CA ARG A 171 13.00 22.58 -3.39
C ARG A 171 12.35 21.54 -4.30
N HIS A 172 11.53 20.65 -3.75
CA HIS A 172 10.92 19.52 -4.46
C HIS A 172 9.44 19.74 -4.78
N ARG A 173 8.94 20.97 -4.67
CA ARG A 173 7.52 21.30 -4.85
C ARG A 173 6.91 20.65 -6.09
N ALA A 174 7.52 20.81 -7.26
CA ALA A 174 7.01 20.25 -8.50
C ALA A 174 6.94 18.71 -8.49
N ALA A 175 7.91 18.04 -7.85
CA ALA A 175 7.89 16.56 -7.74
C ALA A 175 6.80 16.09 -6.79
N VAL A 176 6.56 16.82 -5.69
CA VAL A 176 5.47 16.53 -4.74
C VAL A 176 4.11 16.77 -5.41
N GLU A 177 3.94 17.88 -6.14
CA GLU A 177 2.72 18.18 -6.88
C GLU A 177 2.41 17.11 -7.93
N GLN A 178 3.42 16.66 -8.69
CA GLN A 178 3.26 15.54 -9.62
C GLN A 178 2.82 14.26 -8.92
N PHE A 179 3.45 13.89 -7.81
CA PHE A 179 3.05 12.73 -7.01
C PHE A 179 1.59 12.85 -6.55
N VAL A 180 1.20 13.98 -5.97
CA VAL A 180 -0.18 14.22 -5.51
C VAL A 180 -1.18 14.05 -6.65
N PHE A 181 -0.86 14.57 -7.83
CA PHE A 181 -1.71 14.40 -9.01
C PHE A 181 -1.79 12.94 -9.48
N GLU A 182 -0.68 12.21 -9.49
CA GLU A 182 -0.65 10.77 -9.82
C GLU A 182 -1.54 9.98 -8.84
N GLN A 183 -1.50 10.29 -7.55
CA GLN A 183 -2.36 9.65 -6.55
C GLN A 183 -3.84 10.00 -6.75
N TYR A 184 -4.16 11.22 -7.15
CA TYR A 184 -5.52 11.60 -7.55
C TYR A 184 -6.01 10.79 -8.76
N LEU A 185 -5.19 10.64 -9.79
CA LEU A 185 -5.52 9.84 -10.97
C LEU A 185 -5.78 8.38 -10.61
N PHE A 186 -4.89 7.79 -9.80
CA PHE A 186 -5.08 6.43 -9.29
C PHE A 186 -6.41 6.30 -8.52
N HIS A 187 -6.66 7.17 -7.56
CA HIS A 187 -7.89 7.19 -6.76
C HIS A 187 -9.14 7.31 -7.62
N ARG A 188 -9.14 8.24 -8.58
CA ARG A 188 -10.25 8.45 -9.51
C ARG A 188 -10.56 7.21 -10.33
N GLN A 189 -9.55 6.61 -10.94
CA GLN A 189 -9.71 5.41 -11.78
C GLN A 189 -10.07 4.18 -10.94
N TRP A 190 -9.48 4.03 -9.76
CA TRP A 190 -9.83 2.97 -8.82
C TRP A 190 -11.30 3.04 -8.39
N ASN A 191 -11.79 4.21 -8.04
CA ASN A 191 -13.19 4.41 -7.65
C ASN A 191 -14.15 4.10 -8.81
N ALA A 192 -13.79 4.47 -10.03
CA ALA A 192 -14.58 4.10 -11.21
C ALA A 192 -14.61 2.58 -11.44
N LEU A 193 -13.46 1.90 -11.27
CA LEU A 193 -13.38 0.45 -11.35
C LEU A 193 -14.21 -0.23 -10.25
N ARG A 194 -14.09 0.24 -9.00
CA ARG A 194 -14.86 -0.27 -7.86
C ARG A 194 -16.36 -0.08 -8.05
N ALA A 195 -16.78 1.07 -8.58
CA ALA A 195 -18.19 1.32 -8.89
C ALA A 195 -18.72 0.34 -9.95
N HIS A 196 -17.94 0.06 -11.01
CA HIS A 196 -18.27 -0.94 -12.02
C HIS A 196 -18.35 -2.36 -11.40
N ALA A 197 -17.39 -2.75 -10.58
CA ALA A 197 -17.40 -4.04 -9.89
C ALA A 197 -18.68 -4.22 -9.05
N ARG A 198 -19.05 -3.20 -8.28
CA ARG A 198 -20.28 -3.22 -7.47
C ARG A 198 -21.55 -3.35 -8.32
N GLN A 199 -21.64 -2.67 -9.47
CA GLN A 199 -22.76 -2.80 -10.41
C GLN A 199 -22.88 -4.21 -10.96
N ARG A 200 -21.74 -4.91 -11.13
CA ARG A 200 -21.67 -6.30 -11.59
C ARG A 200 -21.78 -7.33 -10.45
N GLY A 201 -21.97 -6.91 -9.21
CA GLY A 201 -22.04 -7.81 -8.05
C GLY A 201 -20.70 -8.45 -7.65
N VAL A 202 -19.58 -7.91 -8.11
CA VAL A 202 -18.22 -8.37 -7.79
C VAL A 202 -17.64 -7.52 -6.67
N ALA A 203 -17.23 -8.14 -5.56
CA ALA A 203 -16.51 -7.49 -4.49
C ALA A 203 -15.01 -7.46 -4.79
N LEU A 204 -14.36 -6.32 -4.59
CA LEU A 204 -12.91 -6.21 -4.63
C LEU A 204 -12.32 -6.63 -3.28
N PHE A 205 -11.46 -7.62 -3.30
CA PHE A 205 -10.83 -8.20 -2.11
C PHE A 205 -9.33 -7.89 -2.13
N GLY A 206 -8.90 -6.99 -1.27
CA GLY A 206 -7.51 -6.55 -1.15
C GLY A 206 -6.69 -7.40 -0.20
N ASP A 207 -5.41 -7.07 -0.13
CA ASP A 207 -4.42 -7.74 0.70
C ASP A 207 -3.58 -6.71 1.46
N ILE A 208 -3.40 -6.92 2.76
CA ILE A 208 -2.61 -6.03 3.63
C ILE A 208 -1.45 -6.86 4.19
N PRO A 209 -0.19 -6.60 3.79
CA PRO A 209 0.97 -7.15 4.47
C PRO A 209 0.96 -6.70 5.93
N ILE A 210 1.21 -7.60 6.88
CA ILE A 210 1.25 -7.21 8.30
C ILE A 210 2.34 -6.18 8.54
N TYR A 211 3.53 -6.37 7.98
CA TYR A 211 4.66 -5.46 8.13
C TYR A 211 4.79 -4.47 6.97
N VAL A 212 5.74 -3.55 7.12
CA VAL A 212 6.12 -2.56 6.11
C VAL A 212 7.59 -2.72 5.75
N ALA A 213 8.00 -2.23 4.59
CA ALA A 213 9.41 -2.21 4.23
C ALA A 213 10.19 -1.27 5.16
N HIS A 214 11.43 -1.63 5.49
CA HIS A 214 12.30 -0.75 6.29
C HIS A 214 12.59 0.55 5.55
N ASP A 215 12.84 0.49 4.24
CA ASP A 215 13.02 1.69 3.43
C ASP A 215 11.68 2.17 2.86
N SER A 216 10.84 2.71 3.75
CA SER A 216 9.51 3.22 3.43
C SER A 216 9.24 4.55 4.12
N VAL A 217 8.24 5.27 3.61
CA VAL A 217 7.76 6.50 4.25
C VAL A 217 7.25 6.23 5.67
N GLU A 218 6.71 5.06 5.91
CA GLU A 218 6.14 4.63 7.20
C GLU A 218 7.19 4.69 8.32
N THR A 219 8.33 4.06 8.07
CA THR A 219 9.43 4.01 9.04
C THR A 219 10.17 5.32 9.16
N TRP A 220 10.18 6.14 8.11
CA TRP A 220 10.75 7.48 8.16
C TRP A 220 9.83 8.49 8.86
N ALA A 221 8.54 8.52 8.51
CA ALA A 221 7.59 9.50 9.01
C ALA A 221 7.01 9.14 10.39
N HIS A 222 6.87 7.85 10.68
CA HIS A 222 6.21 7.33 11.86
C HIS A 222 7.14 6.45 12.72
N ARG A 223 8.41 6.85 12.87
CA ARG A 223 9.47 6.08 13.56
C ARG A 223 9.07 5.55 14.93
N ALA A 224 8.28 6.31 15.68
CA ALA A 224 7.82 5.92 17.02
C ALA A 224 6.96 4.65 17.04
N ASN A 225 6.42 4.25 15.88
CA ASN A 225 5.62 3.04 15.74
C ASN A 225 6.46 1.77 15.53
N PHE A 226 7.78 1.92 15.38
CA PHE A 226 8.67 0.83 15.03
C PHE A 226 9.84 0.72 15.99
N ARG A 227 10.33 -0.48 16.21
CA ARG A 227 11.48 -0.76 17.06
C ARG A 227 12.79 -0.47 16.31
N LEU A 228 13.11 0.82 16.22
CA LEU A 228 14.30 1.35 15.56
C LEU A 228 15.22 2.02 16.59
N ASP A 229 16.51 1.97 16.30
CA ASP A 229 17.51 2.76 17.03
C ASP A 229 17.47 4.25 16.64
N PRO A 230 18.23 5.14 17.32
CA PRO A 230 18.29 6.56 16.95
C PRO A 230 18.78 6.81 15.52
N GLN A 231 19.55 5.90 14.92
CA GLN A 231 20.04 5.99 13.55
C GLN A 231 19.02 5.49 12.53
N GLY A 232 17.92 4.89 12.99
CA GLY A 232 16.85 4.36 12.14
C GLY A 232 17.07 2.90 11.73
N GLN A 233 18.00 2.19 12.37
CA GLN A 233 18.21 0.77 12.12
C GLN A 233 17.27 -0.08 12.98
N PRO A 234 16.74 -1.21 12.48
CA PRO A 234 15.92 -2.11 13.28
C PRO A 234 16.70 -2.68 14.47
N LEU A 235 16.08 -2.71 15.65
CA LEU A 235 16.61 -3.40 16.83
C LEU A 235 16.48 -4.91 16.70
N ALA A 236 15.46 -5.36 16.00
CA ALA A 236 15.22 -6.73 15.59
C ALA A 236 14.31 -6.73 14.35
N VAL A 237 14.25 -7.82 13.62
CA VAL A 237 13.48 -7.92 12.37
C VAL A 237 12.45 -9.06 12.43
N ALA A 238 11.44 -8.95 11.57
CA ALA A 238 10.42 -9.96 11.41
C ALA A 238 10.94 -11.17 10.62
N GLY A 239 10.35 -12.32 10.93
CA GLY A 239 10.57 -13.56 10.20
C GLY A 239 9.55 -14.61 10.61
N VAL A 240 9.80 -15.86 10.24
CA VAL A 240 9.09 -17.05 10.73
C VAL A 240 10.12 -18.13 11.08
N PRO A 241 9.83 -18.95 12.11
CA PRO A 241 10.73 -20.02 12.51
C PRO A 241 10.86 -21.09 11.42
N PRO A 242 11.85 -21.97 11.52
CA PRO A 242 11.89 -23.20 10.72
C PRO A 242 10.57 -23.96 10.74
N ASP A 243 10.12 -24.38 9.59
CA ASP A 243 8.91 -25.16 9.38
C ASP A 243 9.12 -26.28 8.34
N TYR A 244 8.03 -26.92 7.93
CA TYR A 244 8.07 -27.97 6.91
C TYR A 244 8.57 -27.49 5.55
N PHE A 245 8.32 -26.22 5.21
CA PHE A 245 8.69 -25.64 3.91
C PHE A 245 10.10 -25.05 3.90
N SER A 246 10.61 -24.62 5.06
CA SER A 246 11.93 -23.99 5.19
C SER A 246 12.63 -24.44 6.46
N ALA A 247 13.70 -25.24 6.32
CA ALA A 247 14.53 -25.69 7.43
C ALA A 247 15.28 -24.54 8.14
N GLU A 248 15.48 -23.41 7.48
CA GLU A 248 16.09 -22.20 8.05
C GLU A 248 15.07 -21.18 8.56
N GLY A 249 13.77 -21.42 8.35
CA GLY A 249 12.74 -20.43 8.51
C GLY A 249 12.83 -19.38 7.39
N GLN A 250 12.16 -18.24 7.57
CA GLN A 250 12.23 -17.13 6.64
C GLN A 250 12.63 -15.86 7.40
N LEU A 251 13.69 -15.22 6.95
CA LEU A 251 14.13 -13.92 7.45
C LEU A 251 13.56 -12.84 6.52
N TRP A 252 12.52 -12.13 6.97
CA TRP A 252 11.86 -11.12 6.12
C TRP A 252 12.55 -9.76 6.16
N GLY A 253 13.23 -9.44 7.27
CA GLY A 253 13.97 -8.19 7.40
C GLY A 253 13.13 -6.94 7.68
N ASN A 254 11.81 -7.04 7.74
CA ASN A 254 10.94 -5.93 8.08
C ASN A 254 11.16 -5.48 9.53
N PRO A 255 11.11 -4.17 9.84
CA PRO A 255 11.14 -3.69 11.21
C PRO A 255 9.88 -4.12 11.98
N LEU A 256 10.06 -4.42 13.25
CA LEU A 256 8.97 -4.80 14.14
C LEU A 256 8.24 -3.58 14.69
N TYR A 257 6.96 -3.72 14.99
CA TYR A 257 6.16 -2.68 15.63
C TYR A 257 6.55 -2.46 17.09
N ASP A 258 6.56 -1.22 17.54
CA ASP A 258 6.47 -0.89 18.96
C ASP A 258 5.00 -0.91 19.38
N TRP A 259 4.52 -2.09 19.75
CA TRP A 259 3.13 -2.29 20.16
C TRP A 259 2.72 -1.43 21.35
N ARG A 260 3.68 -1.11 22.25
CA ARG A 260 3.42 -0.25 23.41
C ARG A 260 3.18 1.18 22.99
N ALA A 261 4.04 1.72 22.12
CA ALA A 261 3.87 3.07 21.59
C ALA A 261 2.56 3.19 20.81
N MET A 262 2.24 2.20 19.96
CA MET A 262 0.97 2.17 19.21
C MET A 262 -0.26 2.10 20.11
N GLN A 263 -0.22 1.36 21.21
CA GLN A 263 -1.33 1.34 22.18
C GLN A 263 -1.55 2.68 22.85
N LEU A 264 -0.46 3.39 23.19
CA LEU A 264 -0.52 4.70 23.84
C LEU A 264 -1.12 5.77 22.93
N ASP A 265 -0.91 5.69 21.61
CA ASP A 265 -1.49 6.62 20.64
C ASP A 265 -2.86 6.15 20.10
N GLY A 266 -3.40 5.04 20.63
CA GLY A 266 -4.68 4.48 20.22
C GLY A 266 -4.66 3.85 18.83
N PHE A 267 -3.50 3.36 18.38
CA PHE A 267 -3.29 2.73 17.06
C PHE A 267 -3.62 3.65 15.87
N SER A 268 -3.40 4.95 16.01
CA SER A 268 -3.80 5.95 15.02
C SER A 268 -3.28 5.63 13.62
N TRP A 269 -2.03 5.21 13.50
CA TRP A 269 -1.42 4.82 12.22
C TRP A 269 -2.14 3.61 11.57
N TRP A 270 -2.42 2.55 12.34
CA TRP A 270 -3.14 1.39 11.84
C TRP A 270 -4.57 1.73 11.38
N LEU A 271 -5.26 2.60 12.13
CA LEU A 271 -6.60 3.06 11.76
C LEU A 271 -6.58 3.87 10.47
N THR A 272 -5.57 4.71 10.27
CA THR A 272 -5.39 5.49 9.04
C THR A 272 -5.08 4.56 7.86
N ARG A 273 -4.16 3.62 8.04
CA ARG A 273 -3.84 2.58 7.04
C ARG A 273 -5.08 1.81 6.61
N LEU A 274 -5.87 1.32 7.59
CA LEU A 274 -7.09 0.58 7.30
C LEU A 274 -8.15 1.43 6.60
N THR A 275 -8.27 2.70 6.97
CA THR A 275 -9.18 3.65 6.29
C THR A 275 -8.86 3.73 4.80
N THR A 276 -7.60 3.97 4.44
CA THR A 276 -7.16 4.02 3.03
C THR A 276 -7.45 2.71 2.29
N GLN A 277 -7.23 1.57 2.92
CA GLN A 277 -7.49 0.28 2.27
C GLN A 277 -8.99 0.00 2.10
N LEU A 278 -9.84 0.39 3.06
CA LEU A 278 -11.30 0.24 2.96
C LEU A 278 -11.95 1.23 1.98
N GLU A 279 -11.29 2.32 1.65
CA GLU A 279 -11.69 3.18 0.54
C GLU A 279 -11.51 2.46 -0.81
N ARG A 280 -10.56 1.54 -0.91
CA ARG A 280 -10.24 0.80 -2.14
C ARG A 280 -11.01 -0.50 -2.25
N PHE A 281 -11.10 -1.26 -1.17
CA PHE A 281 -11.56 -2.64 -1.16
C PHE A 281 -12.85 -2.83 -0.37
N ASP A 282 -13.60 -3.86 -0.71
CA ASP A 282 -14.82 -4.26 0.00
C ASP A 282 -14.52 -5.33 1.06
N LEU A 283 -13.44 -6.08 0.88
CA LEU A 283 -12.87 -7.07 1.79
C LEU A 283 -11.36 -6.91 1.82
N LEU A 284 -10.71 -7.25 2.95
CA LEU A 284 -9.26 -7.17 3.11
C LEU A 284 -8.74 -8.43 3.80
N ARG A 285 -7.78 -9.11 3.17
CA ARG A 285 -6.99 -10.15 3.81
C ARG A 285 -5.89 -9.49 4.65
N ILE A 286 -5.75 -9.91 5.88
CA ILE A 286 -4.55 -9.60 6.68
C ILE A 286 -3.57 -10.73 6.46
N ASP A 287 -2.53 -10.43 5.71
CA ASP A 287 -1.41 -11.34 5.49
C ASP A 287 -0.67 -11.57 6.80
N HIS A 288 -0.31 -12.81 7.07
CA HIS A 288 0.32 -13.26 8.32
C HIS A 288 -0.47 -12.85 9.58
N PHE A 289 -1.80 -13.07 9.57
CA PHE A 289 -2.70 -12.72 10.69
C PHE A 289 -2.21 -13.20 12.06
N ARG A 290 -1.55 -14.37 12.11
CA ARG A 290 -0.99 -14.88 13.36
C ARG A 290 -0.04 -13.90 14.06
N GLY A 291 0.63 -13.03 13.31
CA GLY A 291 1.51 -11.99 13.83
C GLY A 291 0.80 -10.93 14.68
N LEU A 292 -0.54 -10.89 14.65
CA LEU A 292 -1.35 -10.09 15.58
C LEU A 292 -1.53 -10.75 16.96
N GLU A 293 -1.31 -12.05 17.07
CA GLU A 293 -1.29 -12.75 18.36
C GLU A 293 0.14 -12.80 18.92
N SER A 294 1.06 -13.34 18.13
CA SER A 294 2.49 -13.37 18.44
C SER A 294 3.30 -13.37 17.15
N TYR A 295 4.44 -12.70 17.17
CA TYR A 295 5.33 -12.56 16.04
C TYR A 295 6.70 -13.17 16.34
N TRP A 296 7.38 -13.63 15.29
CA TRP A 296 8.73 -14.18 15.38
C TRP A 296 9.74 -13.05 15.26
N GLU A 297 10.41 -12.75 16.36
CA GLU A 297 11.46 -11.76 16.46
C GLU A 297 12.82 -12.39 16.20
N VAL A 298 13.56 -11.87 15.22
CA VAL A 298 14.90 -12.33 14.88
C VAL A 298 15.90 -11.22 15.20
N PRO A 299 16.94 -11.50 16.00
CA PRO A 299 18.00 -10.53 16.28
C PRO A 299 18.71 -10.10 15.00
N VAL A 300 19.02 -8.79 14.87
CA VAL A 300 19.76 -8.26 13.72
C VAL A 300 21.15 -8.91 13.63
N GLY A 301 21.59 -9.20 12.40
CA GLY A 301 22.92 -9.74 12.13
C GLY A 301 23.07 -11.25 12.24
N THR A 302 22.01 -11.99 12.61
CA THR A 302 22.09 -13.47 12.73
C THR A 302 22.13 -14.21 11.40
N GLY A 303 21.65 -13.58 10.31
CA GLY A 303 21.60 -14.18 8.97
C GLY A 303 20.66 -15.37 8.79
N SER A 304 19.96 -15.82 9.88
CA SER A 304 19.04 -16.95 9.88
C SER A 304 17.88 -16.70 10.83
N ALA A 305 16.70 -17.18 10.48
CA ALA A 305 15.51 -17.11 11.34
C ALA A 305 15.50 -18.15 12.47
N ARG A 306 16.46 -19.08 12.51
CA ARG A 306 16.52 -20.13 13.55
C ARG A 306 16.69 -19.61 14.97
N THR A 307 17.39 -18.48 15.14
CA THR A 307 17.72 -17.90 16.44
C THR A 307 16.68 -16.93 16.97
N GLY A 308 15.52 -16.87 16.34
CA GLY A 308 14.42 -16.00 16.77
C GLY A 308 13.68 -16.50 18.01
N SER A 309 12.72 -15.71 18.46
CA SER A 309 11.83 -16.06 19.56
C SER A 309 10.43 -15.47 19.36
N TRP A 310 9.40 -16.16 19.87
CA TRP A 310 8.04 -15.67 19.84
C TRP A 310 7.85 -14.53 20.85
N GLN A 311 7.31 -13.41 20.38
CA GLN A 311 6.96 -12.26 21.20
C GLN A 311 5.45 -12.01 21.09
N PRO A 312 4.78 -11.63 22.19
CA PRO A 312 3.35 -11.29 22.14
C PRO A 312 3.11 -9.99 21.38
N ALA A 313 2.01 -9.94 20.62
CA ALA A 313 1.55 -8.74 19.94
C ALA A 313 0.32 -8.14 20.66
N ALA A 314 0.03 -6.86 20.37
CA ALA A 314 -1.17 -6.19 20.88
C ALA A 314 -2.36 -6.27 19.91
N GLY A 315 -2.45 -7.32 19.09
CA GLY A 315 -3.44 -7.40 18.03
C GLY A 315 -4.89 -7.46 18.53
N ALA A 316 -5.15 -8.04 19.70
CA ALA A 316 -6.49 -8.01 20.28
C ALA A 316 -6.96 -6.56 20.55
N ALA A 317 -6.09 -5.72 21.14
CA ALA A 317 -6.39 -4.31 21.40
C ALA A 317 -6.52 -3.51 20.09
N LEU A 318 -5.68 -3.80 19.09
CA LEU A 318 -5.78 -3.20 17.76
C LEU A 318 -7.13 -3.54 17.10
N LEU A 319 -7.54 -4.82 17.08
CA LEU A 319 -8.81 -5.25 16.48
C LEU A 319 -10.04 -4.67 17.23
N GLU A 320 -9.95 -4.48 18.55
CA GLU A 320 -10.98 -3.75 19.30
C GLU A 320 -11.11 -2.31 18.83
N ARG A 321 -10.00 -1.59 18.73
CA ARG A 321 -10.00 -0.20 18.23
C ARG A 321 -10.51 -0.11 16.79
N MET A 322 -10.13 -1.06 15.92
CA MET A 322 -10.68 -1.14 14.56
C MET A 322 -12.21 -1.35 14.59
N ARG A 323 -12.73 -2.24 15.45
CA ARG A 323 -14.18 -2.50 15.58
C ARG A 323 -14.95 -1.28 16.10
N GLU A 324 -14.37 -0.54 17.04
CA GLU A 324 -14.94 0.73 17.51
C GLU A 324 -15.04 1.78 16.39
N ARG A 325 -14.03 1.84 15.53
CA ARG A 325 -13.93 2.84 14.45
C ARG A 325 -14.77 2.51 13.23
N PHE A 326 -14.90 1.22 12.87
CA PHE A 326 -15.44 0.79 11.57
C PHE A 326 -16.75 0.00 11.68
N THR A 327 -17.39 -0.10 12.81
CA THR A 327 -18.66 -0.83 13.04
C THR A 327 -18.68 -2.27 12.55
N ARG A 328 -18.08 -2.56 11.38
CA ARG A 328 -17.83 -3.88 10.80
C ARG A 328 -16.38 -3.97 10.39
N LEU A 329 -15.80 -5.14 10.61
CA LEU A 329 -14.45 -5.45 10.13
C LEU A 329 -14.56 -6.35 8.89
N PRO A 330 -14.49 -5.80 7.67
CA PRO A 330 -14.49 -6.61 6.46
C PRO A 330 -13.11 -7.25 6.24
N LEU A 331 -12.59 -7.90 7.27
CA LEU A 331 -11.28 -8.51 7.32
C LEU A 331 -11.38 -10.01 7.19
N VAL A 332 -10.43 -10.61 6.52
CA VAL A 332 -10.23 -12.06 6.40
C VAL A 332 -8.86 -12.38 7.00
N ALA A 333 -8.80 -13.29 7.94
CA ALA A 333 -7.55 -13.73 8.55
C ALA A 333 -6.85 -14.74 7.64
N GLU A 334 -5.58 -14.53 7.34
CA GLU A 334 -4.79 -15.57 6.71
C GLU A 334 -4.62 -16.76 7.66
N ASP A 335 -4.85 -17.97 7.15
CA ASP A 335 -4.79 -19.22 7.89
C ASP A 335 -3.65 -20.12 7.37
N LEU A 336 -2.43 -19.58 7.30
CA LEU A 336 -1.23 -20.29 6.87
C LEU A 336 -0.16 -20.32 7.96
N GLY A 337 0.74 -21.30 7.88
CA GLY A 337 1.81 -21.52 8.84
C GLY A 337 1.34 -22.20 10.13
N VAL A 338 2.02 -21.94 11.25
CA VAL A 338 1.73 -22.59 12.55
C VAL A 338 0.59 -21.86 13.25
N ILE A 339 -0.65 -22.30 13.06
CA ILE A 339 -1.82 -21.75 13.72
C ILE A 339 -2.01 -22.41 15.10
N THR A 340 -1.84 -21.62 16.15
CA THR A 340 -2.03 -22.08 17.54
C THR A 340 -3.46 -21.87 18.00
N PRO A 341 -3.89 -22.56 19.09
CA PRO A 341 -5.20 -22.30 19.71
C PRO A 341 -5.43 -20.83 20.08
N ALA A 342 -4.37 -20.09 20.45
CA ALA A 342 -4.45 -18.68 20.78
C ALA A 342 -4.75 -17.81 19.53
N VAL A 343 -4.13 -18.10 18.39
CA VAL A 343 -4.44 -17.45 17.12
C VAL A 343 -5.89 -17.69 16.70
N GLU A 344 -6.34 -18.94 16.82
CA GLU A 344 -7.72 -19.31 16.50
C GLU A 344 -8.72 -18.65 17.47
N GLN A 345 -8.38 -18.53 18.75
CA GLN A 345 -9.19 -17.79 19.72
C GLN A 345 -9.29 -16.31 19.38
N LEU A 346 -8.17 -15.68 18.97
CA LEU A 346 -8.15 -14.29 18.52
C LEU A 346 -9.07 -14.11 17.31
N ARG A 347 -8.93 -14.96 16.27
CA ARG A 347 -9.75 -14.93 15.07
C ARG A 347 -11.25 -15.03 15.40
N ARG A 348 -11.65 -16.01 16.21
CA ARG A 348 -13.05 -16.23 16.63
C ARG A 348 -13.62 -15.09 17.47
N ARG A 349 -12.81 -14.49 18.37
CA ARG A 349 -13.24 -13.33 19.19
C ARG A 349 -13.72 -12.17 18.35
N PHE A 350 -13.14 -11.97 17.17
CA PHE A 350 -13.50 -10.90 16.25
C PHE A 350 -14.36 -11.35 15.07
N ASP A 351 -14.81 -12.61 15.08
CA ASP A 351 -15.67 -13.20 14.05
C ASP A 351 -15.09 -13.04 12.63
N LEU A 352 -13.76 -13.27 12.49
CA LEU A 352 -13.06 -13.19 11.22
C LEU A 352 -13.04 -14.56 10.53
N PRO A 353 -13.44 -14.63 9.22
CA PRO A 353 -13.29 -15.83 8.41
C PRO A 353 -11.83 -16.10 8.09
#